data_34f97173d0b6ca4f80477b95d763fd6c
#
_entry.id   34f97173d0b6ca4f80477b95d763fd6c
#
_cell.length_a   1.000
_cell.length_b   1.000
_cell.length_c   1.000
_cell.angle_alpha   90.00
_cell.angle_beta   90.00
_cell.angle_gamma   90.00
#
_symmetry.space_group_name_H-M   'P 1'
#
loop_
_entity.id
_entity.type
_entity.pdbx_description
1 polymer ?
#
loop_
_entity_poly.entity_id
_entity_poly.type
_entity_poly.pdbx_seq_one_letter_code
_entity_poly.pdbx_strand_id
1 'polypeptide(L)'
;GHKLKETIYQYIDLWQLGEDFKTWFTECCGVYATLVDRIVPGFPRKEIDSIKEKLQYNDNLVVQAEIFHLWVIEAPEPVAKEFPADKAGLNVLFVPSEEPYHQRKVTLLNGPHTVLAPVSWLSGVNIVRDACQHDILGKYIHKVMFGELLETLNLPKEELVQFGNDVMERFNNPFVDHSVVSI
;
A
#
# COMPACT_ATOMS: atom_id res chain seq x y z
N GLY A 1 -2.63 -13.62 -0.46
CA GLY A 1 -2.12 -14.99 -0.49
C GLY A 1 -3.09 -15.98 0.15
N HIS A 2 -3.31 -15.90 1.46
CA HIS A 2 -4.11 -16.88 2.21
C HIS A 2 -5.51 -17.08 1.65
N LYS A 3 -6.27 -16.00 1.46
CA LYS A 3 -7.64 -16.07 0.91
C LYS A 3 -7.68 -16.67 -0.49
N LEU A 4 -6.72 -16.33 -1.35
CA LEU A 4 -6.63 -16.91 -2.69
C LEU A 4 -6.37 -18.42 -2.62
N LYS A 5 -5.45 -18.86 -1.76
CA LYS A 5 -5.14 -20.29 -1.57
C LYS A 5 -6.36 -21.07 -1.10
N GLU A 6 -7.08 -20.59 -0.10
CA GLU A 6 -8.34 -21.19 0.36
C GLU A 6 -9.38 -21.30 -0.76
N THR A 7 -9.54 -20.21 -1.53
CA THR A 7 -10.49 -20.18 -2.64
C THR A 7 -10.13 -21.18 -3.74
N ILE A 8 -8.83 -21.35 -4.05
CA ILE A 8 -8.39 -22.35 -5.03
C ILE A 8 -8.76 -23.77 -4.55
N TYR A 9 -8.53 -24.09 -3.28
CA TYR A 9 -8.94 -25.41 -2.74
C TYR A 9 -10.45 -25.62 -2.84
N GLN A 10 -11.27 -24.62 -2.55
CA GLN A 10 -12.72 -24.69 -2.72
C GLN A 10 -13.10 -25.00 -4.17
N TYR A 11 -12.43 -24.39 -5.15
CA TYR A 11 -12.67 -24.67 -6.57
C TYR A 11 -12.16 -26.04 -7.01
N ILE A 12 -11.04 -26.52 -6.47
CA ILE A 12 -10.56 -27.88 -6.71
C ILE A 12 -11.63 -28.90 -6.30
N ASP A 13 -12.20 -28.72 -5.10
CA ASP A 13 -13.26 -29.59 -4.58
C ASP A 13 -14.58 -29.42 -5.37
N LEU A 14 -15.00 -28.17 -5.68
CA LEU A 14 -16.22 -27.88 -6.44
C LEU A 14 -16.19 -28.45 -7.85
N TRP A 15 -15.06 -28.37 -8.53
CA TRP A 15 -14.89 -28.88 -9.89
C TRP A 15 -14.48 -30.36 -9.93
N GLN A 16 -14.36 -31.00 -8.78
CA GLN A 16 -14.02 -32.42 -8.65
C GLN A 16 -12.74 -32.81 -9.41
N LEU A 17 -11.68 -31.96 -9.28
CA LEU A 17 -10.42 -32.18 -10.00
C LEU A 17 -9.62 -33.37 -9.50
N GLY A 18 -10.01 -33.97 -8.36
CA GLY A 18 -9.38 -35.16 -7.77
C GLY A 18 -8.20 -34.87 -6.86
N GLU A 19 -7.83 -35.89 -6.07
CA GLU A 19 -6.75 -35.76 -5.06
C GLU A 19 -5.35 -35.62 -5.70
N ASP A 20 -5.14 -36.19 -6.88
CA ASP A 20 -3.85 -36.06 -7.59
C ASP A 20 -3.59 -34.59 -7.98
N PHE A 21 -4.60 -33.88 -8.46
CA PHE A 21 -4.50 -32.46 -8.77
C PHE A 21 -4.27 -31.63 -7.51
N LYS A 22 -4.98 -31.95 -6.43
CA LYS A 22 -4.85 -31.26 -5.14
C LYS A 22 -3.45 -31.45 -4.54
N THR A 23 -2.90 -32.64 -4.65
CA THR A 23 -1.53 -32.95 -4.23
C THR A 23 -0.51 -32.18 -5.07
N TRP A 24 -0.63 -32.24 -6.39
CA TRP A 24 0.23 -31.47 -7.29
C TRP A 24 0.19 -29.96 -6.99
N PHE A 25 -1.02 -29.39 -6.82
CA PHE A 25 -1.14 -27.97 -6.49
C PHE A 25 -0.45 -27.64 -5.16
N THR A 26 -0.61 -28.49 -4.15
CA THR A 26 -0.02 -28.29 -2.82
C THR A 26 1.51 -28.33 -2.85
N GLU A 27 2.08 -29.23 -3.64
CA GLU A 27 3.53 -29.48 -3.69
C GLU A 27 4.26 -28.59 -4.70
N CYS A 28 3.59 -28.22 -5.80
CA CYS A 28 4.23 -27.55 -6.94
C CYS A 28 3.85 -26.07 -7.10
N CYS A 29 2.76 -25.60 -6.43
CA CYS A 29 2.26 -24.23 -6.60
C CYS A 29 2.39 -23.43 -5.31
N GLY A 30 3.21 -22.37 -5.34
CA GLY A 30 3.32 -21.42 -4.24
C GLY A 30 2.30 -20.30 -4.37
N VAL A 31 1.52 -20.04 -3.29
CA VAL A 31 0.64 -18.87 -3.18
C VAL A 31 1.05 -18.09 -1.94
N TYR A 32 1.59 -16.93 -2.15
CA TYR A 32 2.22 -16.12 -1.10
C TYR A 32 1.42 -14.88 -0.76
N ALA A 33 1.40 -14.49 0.52
CA ALA A 33 0.86 -13.23 0.96
C ALA A 33 1.84 -12.10 0.62
N THR A 34 1.32 -10.96 0.22
CA THR A 34 2.14 -9.79 -0.08
C THR A 34 1.49 -8.50 0.39
N LEU A 35 2.32 -7.52 0.75
CA LEU A 35 1.91 -6.16 1.04
C LEU A 35 2.61 -5.22 0.06
N VAL A 36 1.86 -4.35 -0.59
CA VAL A 36 2.39 -3.22 -1.37
C VAL A 36 2.09 -1.91 -0.64
N ASP A 37 3.10 -1.08 -0.49
CA ASP A 37 2.96 0.28 0.04
C ASP A 37 3.53 1.28 -0.98
N ARG A 38 2.61 1.99 -1.65
CA ARG A 38 2.89 3.08 -2.59
C ARG A 38 1.62 3.92 -2.76
N ILE A 39 1.73 5.23 -2.66
CA ILE A 39 0.62 6.13 -2.94
C ILE A 39 0.52 6.32 -4.46
N VAL A 40 -0.64 5.94 -5.02
CA VAL A 40 -0.95 6.03 -6.44
C VAL A 40 -2.28 6.78 -6.60
N PRO A 41 -2.26 8.11 -6.81
CA PRO A 41 -3.48 8.92 -6.99
C PRO A 41 -4.28 8.60 -8.23
N GLY A 42 -3.74 7.80 -9.14
CA GLY A 42 -4.40 7.35 -10.35
C GLY A 42 -4.05 8.18 -11.60
N PHE A 43 -5.03 8.33 -12.49
CA PHE A 43 -4.82 8.98 -13.78
C PHE A 43 -4.58 10.49 -13.64
N PRO A 44 -3.47 11.04 -14.17
CA PRO A 44 -3.06 12.43 -14.01
C PRO A 44 -3.85 13.38 -14.94
N ARG A 45 -5.12 13.64 -14.64
CA ARG A 45 -6.05 14.38 -15.50
C ARG A 45 -5.58 15.77 -15.89
N LYS A 46 -4.86 16.46 -15.01
CA LYS A 46 -4.36 17.83 -15.26
C LYS A 46 -3.12 17.85 -16.14
N GLU A 47 -2.34 16.78 -16.16
CA GLU A 47 -1.01 16.71 -16.78
C GLU A 47 -0.96 15.76 -17.97
N ILE A 48 -2.10 15.10 -18.28
CA ILE A 48 -2.13 14.02 -19.27
C ILE A 48 -1.68 14.48 -20.66
N ASP A 49 -2.02 15.68 -21.09
CA ASP A 49 -1.65 16.16 -22.42
C ASP A 49 -0.12 16.35 -22.53
N SER A 50 0.53 16.91 -21.50
CA SER A 50 1.98 17.05 -21.45
C SER A 50 2.69 15.71 -21.34
N ILE A 51 2.10 14.74 -20.65
CA ILE A 51 2.61 13.38 -20.54
C ILE A 51 2.53 12.66 -21.90
N LYS A 52 1.41 12.74 -22.59
CA LYS A 52 1.22 12.18 -23.93
C LYS A 52 2.20 12.75 -24.96
N GLU A 53 2.45 14.04 -24.88
CA GLU A 53 3.45 14.68 -25.73
C GLU A 53 4.86 14.13 -25.51
N LYS A 54 5.25 13.90 -24.24
CA LYS A 54 6.54 13.29 -23.89
C LYS A 54 6.63 11.82 -24.30
N LEU A 55 5.56 11.06 -24.13
CA LEU A 55 5.49 9.64 -24.48
C LEU A 55 5.40 9.41 -26.00
N GLN A 56 4.91 10.38 -26.76
CA GLN A 56 4.65 10.30 -28.20
C GLN A 56 3.61 9.24 -28.60
N TYR A 57 2.80 8.79 -27.66
CA TYR A 57 1.64 7.91 -27.90
C TYR A 57 0.52 8.18 -26.89
N ASN A 58 -0.68 7.71 -27.24
CA ASN A 58 -1.84 7.81 -26.36
C ASN A 58 -1.94 6.58 -25.48
N ASP A 59 -1.92 6.81 -24.16
CA ASP A 59 -2.17 5.79 -23.16
C ASP A 59 -3.27 6.26 -22.20
N ASN A 60 -4.34 5.49 -22.10
CA ASN A 60 -5.47 5.79 -21.21
C ASN A 60 -5.31 5.11 -19.83
N LEU A 61 -4.25 4.32 -19.64
CA LEU A 61 -3.94 3.60 -18.42
C LEU A 61 -2.76 4.22 -17.65
N VAL A 62 -2.28 5.38 -18.08
CA VAL A 62 -1.23 6.13 -17.36
C VAL A 62 -1.68 6.39 -15.93
N VAL A 63 -0.84 6.07 -14.97
CA VAL A 63 -1.04 6.41 -13.57
C VAL A 63 0.15 7.19 -13.04
N GLN A 64 -0.14 8.14 -12.16
CA GLN A 64 0.87 8.85 -11.39
C GLN A 64 1.10 8.13 -10.08
N ALA A 65 2.34 8.06 -9.61
CA ALA A 65 2.70 7.46 -8.35
C ALA A 65 3.84 8.23 -7.67
N GLU A 66 3.91 8.14 -6.35
CA GLU A 66 5.07 8.63 -5.62
C GLU A 66 6.33 7.82 -5.94
N ILE A 67 7.52 8.36 -5.65
CA ILE A 67 8.80 7.66 -5.84
C ILE A 67 8.95 6.52 -4.84
N PHE A 68 8.48 6.70 -3.61
CA PHE A 68 8.50 5.66 -2.59
C PHE A 68 7.75 4.41 -3.06
N HIS A 69 8.31 3.26 -2.80
CA HIS A 69 7.66 1.97 -2.99
C HIS A 69 8.23 0.97 -1.98
N LEU A 70 7.37 0.09 -1.50
CA LEU A 70 7.75 -1.06 -0.70
C LEU A 70 6.87 -2.25 -1.12
N TRP A 71 7.50 -3.37 -1.43
CA TRP A 71 6.81 -4.63 -1.66
C TRP A 71 7.33 -5.68 -0.69
N VAL A 72 6.50 -6.08 0.25
CA VAL A 72 6.81 -7.15 1.20
C VAL A 72 6.18 -8.44 0.70
N ILE A 73 6.94 -9.50 0.65
CA ILE A 73 6.53 -10.83 0.18
C ILE A 73 6.80 -11.83 1.31
N GLU A 74 5.73 -12.43 1.82
CA GLU A 74 5.83 -13.55 2.77
C GLU A 74 6.14 -14.82 1.99
N ALA A 75 7.41 -15.19 1.91
CA ALA A 75 7.83 -16.35 1.16
C ALA A 75 9.13 -16.95 1.70
N PRO A 76 9.34 -18.27 1.51
CA PRO A 76 10.59 -18.93 1.88
C PRO A 76 11.75 -18.52 0.96
N GLU A 77 13.00 -18.69 1.46
CA GLU A 77 14.22 -18.34 0.75
C GLU A 77 14.33 -18.83 -0.72
N PRO A 78 13.89 -20.05 -1.09
CA PRO A 78 13.95 -20.48 -2.49
C PRO A 78 13.20 -19.56 -3.44
N VAL A 79 12.08 -18.98 -3.02
CA VAL A 79 11.30 -18.03 -3.84
C VAL A 79 12.08 -16.74 -4.11
N ALA A 80 12.80 -16.23 -3.12
CA ALA A 80 13.67 -15.07 -3.30
C ALA A 80 14.82 -15.33 -4.29
N LYS A 81 15.26 -16.58 -4.43
CA LYS A 81 16.27 -16.98 -5.43
C LYS A 81 15.69 -17.06 -6.83
N GLU A 82 14.47 -17.54 -6.97
CA GLU A 82 13.78 -17.66 -8.27
C GLU A 82 13.26 -16.30 -8.77
N PHE A 83 12.85 -15.44 -7.84
CA PHE A 83 12.34 -14.10 -8.12
C PHE A 83 13.20 -13.05 -7.40
N PRO A 84 14.42 -12.74 -7.88
CA PRO A 84 15.38 -11.88 -7.19
C PRO A 84 15.08 -10.38 -7.36
N ALA A 85 13.84 -9.96 -7.07
CA ALA A 85 13.39 -8.57 -7.23
C ALA A 85 14.11 -7.59 -6.28
N ASP A 86 14.53 -8.07 -5.10
CA ASP A 86 15.38 -7.34 -4.17
C ASP A 86 16.73 -6.95 -4.75
N LYS A 87 17.28 -7.76 -5.67
CA LYS A 87 18.57 -7.52 -6.35
C LYS A 87 18.45 -6.60 -7.56
N ALA A 88 17.23 -6.30 -7.99
CA ALA A 88 16.97 -5.38 -9.12
C ALA A 88 17.01 -3.89 -8.72
N GLY A 89 17.43 -3.56 -7.51
CA GLY A 89 17.43 -2.18 -6.99
C GLY A 89 16.05 -1.67 -6.56
N LEU A 90 15.08 -2.58 -6.43
CA LEU A 90 13.75 -2.28 -5.93
C LEU A 90 13.67 -2.51 -4.41
N ASN A 91 12.82 -1.74 -3.73
CA ASN A 91 12.56 -1.94 -2.29
C ASN A 91 11.59 -3.10 -2.08
N VAL A 92 12.11 -4.32 -2.22
CA VAL A 92 11.40 -5.58 -2.06
C VAL A 92 11.99 -6.35 -0.90
N LEU A 93 11.14 -6.82 0.02
CA LEU A 93 11.52 -7.59 1.19
C LEU A 93 10.90 -8.98 1.13
N PHE A 94 11.71 -10.02 1.28
CA PHE A 94 11.24 -11.37 1.52
C PHE A 94 11.29 -11.66 3.03
N VAL A 95 10.15 -11.99 3.62
CA VAL A 95 9.99 -12.09 5.06
C VAL A 95 9.27 -13.38 5.47
N PRO A 96 9.47 -13.85 6.70
CA PRO A 96 8.72 -15.00 7.24
C PRO A 96 7.23 -14.70 7.48
N SER A 97 6.88 -13.43 7.75
CA SER A 97 5.51 -12.95 7.91
C SER A 97 5.38 -11.51 7.45
N GLU A 98 4.36 -11.22 6.64
CA GLU A 98 4.04 -9.84 6.20
C GLU A 98 3.17 -9.11 7.22
N GLU A 99 2.58 -9.80 8.17
CA GLU A 99 1.60 -9.27 9.13
C GLU A 99 2.07 -8.02 9.91
N PRO A 100 3.31 -7.93 10.44
CA PRO A 100 3.77 -6.72 11.11
C PRO A 100 3.79 -5.49 10.18
N TYR A 101 4.17 -5.69 8.92
CA TYR A 101 4.18 -4.64 7.89
C TYR A 101 2.77 -4.23 7.52
N HIS A 102 1.87 -5.20 7.39
CA HIS A 102 0.45 -4.99 7.11
C HIS A 102 -0.22 -4.17 8.21
N GLN A 103 -0.08 -4.58 9.46
CA GLN A 103 -0.64 -3.88 10.61
C GLN A 103 -0.13 -2.43 10.67
N ARG A 104 1.18 -2.22 10.56
CA ARG A 104 1.79 -0.91 10.56
C ARG A 104 1.25 -0.03 9.43
N LYS A 105 1.22 -0.53 8.20
CA LYS A 105 0.74 0.20 7.02
C LYS A 105 -0.74 0.54 7.14
N VAL A 106 -1.59 -0.40 7.48
CA VAL A 106 -3.05 -0.19 7.59
C VAL A 106 -3.36 0.81 8.70
N THR A 107 -2.68 0.72 9.83
CA THR A 107 -2.94 1.59 10.98
C THR A 107 -2.35 2.99 10.78
N LEU A 108 -1.10 3.12 10.35
CA LEU A 108 -0.40 4.42 10.32
C LEU A 108 -0.40 5.12 8.95
N LEU A 109 -0.84 4.44 7.87
CA LEU A 109 -1.03 5.09 6.58
C LEU A 109 -2.52 5.16 6.21
N ASN A 110 -3.22 4.03 6.18
CA ASN A 110 -4.63 4.03 5.79
C ASN A 110 -5.54 4.62 6.89
N GLY A 111 -5.24 4.36 8.17
CA GLY A 111 -5.99 4.89 9.31
C GLY A 111 -6.08 6.42 9.29
N PRO A 112 -4.95 7.15 9.24
CA PRO A 112 -4.95 8.61 9.11
C PRO A 112 -5.73 9.13 7.90
N HIS A 113 -5.61 8.50 6.74
CA HIS A 113 -6.43 8.84 5.57
C HIS A 113 -7.93 8.73 5.86
N THR A 114 -8.35 7.60 6.45
CA THR A 114 -9.75 7.34 6.77
C THR A 114 -10.33 8.36 7.74
N VAL A 115 -9.54 8.80 8.71
CA VAL A 115 -9.95 9.79 9.72
C VAL A 115 -9.94 11.21 9.14
N LEU A 116 -8.94 11.53 8.30
CA LEU A 116 -8.75 12.86 7.73
C LEU A 116 -9.78 13.18 6.65
N ALA A 117 -10.13 12.22 5.79
CA ALA A 117 -10.96 12.45 4.62
C ALA A 117 -12.32 13.11 4.93
N PRO A 118 -13.17 12.58 5.84
CA PRO A 118 -14.47 13.19 6.11
C PRO A 118 -14.35 14.57 6.75
N VAL A 119 -13.39 14.78 7.65
CA VAL A 119 -13.21 16.06 8.34
C VAL A 119 -12.70 17.13 7.38
N SER A 120 -11.76 16.78 6.52
CA SER A 120 -11.24 17.67 5.47
C SER A 120 -12.33 18.07 4.48
N TRP A 121 -13.07 17.09 3.98
CA TRP A 121 -14.18 17.33 3.05
C TRP A 121 -15.21 18.30 3.62
N LEU A 122 -15.67 18.07 4.85
CA LEU A 122 -16.62 18.94 5.53
C LEU A 122 -16.06 20.34 5.82
N SER A 123 -14.75 20.47 5.91
CA SER A 123 -14.05 21.75 6.09
C SER A 123 -13.73 22.45 4.76
N GLY A 124 -14.11 21.89 3.62
CA GLY A 124 -13.84 22.45 2.29
C GLY A 124 -12.40 22.24 1.80
N VAL A 125 -11.61 21.39 2.46
CA VAL A 125 -10.23 21.07 2.07
C VAL A 125 -10.22 19.76 1.31
N ASN A 126 -9.84 19.79 0.02
CA ASN A 126 -10.04 18.68 -0.90
C ASN A 126 -8.77 17.85 -1.20
N ILE A 127 -7.59 18.31 -0.77
CA ILE A 127 -6.29 17.67 -1.02
C ILE A 127 -5.65 17.29 0.31
N VAL A 128 -5.10 16.09 0.40
CA VAL A 128 -4.46 15.55 1.62
C VAL A 128 -3.32 16.46 2.11
N ARG A 129 -2.45 16.90 1.21
CA ARG A 129 -1.36 17.84 1.52
C ARG A 129 -1.88 19.13 2.17
N ASP A 130 -2.89 19.72 1.57
CA ASP A 130 -3.46 20.98 2.06
C ASP A 130 -4.12 20.79 3.43
N ALA A 131 -4.73 19.64 3.66
CA ALA A 131 -5.27 19.27 4.99
C ALA A 131 -4.16 19.08 6.03
N CYS A 132 -3.05 18.43 5.68
CA CYS A 132 -1.91 18.26 6.59
C CYS A 132 -1.22 19.61 6.92
N GLN A 133 -1.23 20.56 6.00
CA GLN A 133 -0.68 21.92 6.19
C GLN A 133 -1.65 22.89 6.85
N HIS A 134 -2.92 22.55 6.96
CA HIS A 134 -3.92 23.39 7.61
C HIS A 134 -3.73 23.44 9.13
N ASP A 135 -3.80 24.63 9.74
CA ASP A 135 -3.48 24.86 11.15
C ASP A 135 -4.22 23.96 12.14
N ILE A 136 -5.48 23.62 11.85
CA ILE A 136 -6.32 22.79 12.72
C ILE A 136 -6.24 21.32 12.28
N LEU A 137 -6.45 21.03 10.98
CA LEU A 137 -6.49 19.66 10.47
C LEU A 137 -5.11 18.98 10.57
N GLY A 138 -4.02 19.70 10.35
CA GLY A 138 -2.66 19.18 10.53
C GLY A 138 -2.39 18.76 11.97
N LYS A 139 -2.80 19.56 12.96
CA LYS A 139 -2.70 19.20 14.37
C LYS A 139 -3.60 18.03 14.74
N TYR A 140 -4.80 17.99 14.18
CA TYR A 140 -5.74 16.89 14.38
C TYR A 140 -5.16 15.57 13.89
N ILE A 141 -4.70 15.49 12.63
CA ILE A 141 -4.17 14.25 12.08
C ILE A 141 -2.90 13.79 12.80
N HIS A 142 -2.02 14.73 13.16
CA HIS A 142 -0.83 14.43 13.95
C HIS A 142 -1.19 13.81 15.30
N LYS A 143 -2.16 14.42 16.04
CA LYS A 143 -2.62 13.89 17.32
C LYS A 143 -3.22 12.49 17.18
N VAL A 144 -4.06 12.27 16.17
CA VAL A 144 -4.68 10.96 15.92
C VAL A 144 -3.61 9.92 15.59
N MET A 145 -2.69 10.23 14.66
CA MET A 145 -1.66 9.28 14.24
C MET A 145 -0.74 8.88 15.39
N PHE A 146 -0.14 9.85 16.08
CA PHE A 146 0.91 9.60 17.08
C PHE A 146 0.38 9.39 18.51
N GLY A 147 -0.82 9.92 18.83
CA GLY A 147 -1.39 9.82 20.17
C GLY A 147 -2.45 8.74 20.33
N GLU A 148 -3.02 8.26 19.24
CA GLU A 148 -4.11 7.27 19.29
C GLU A 148 -3.79 6.03 18.46
N LEU A 149 -3.57 6.15 17.14
CA LEU A 149 -3.38 5.01 16.26
C LEU A 149 -2.06 4.27 16.55
N LEU A 150 -0.96 4.98 16.73
CA LEU A 150 0.34 4.39 17.01
C LEU A 150 0.32 3.53 18.28
N GLU A 151 -0.38 3.97 19.32
CA GLU A 151 -0.45 3.25 20.59
C GLU A 151 -1.30 1.95 20.52
N THR A 152 -2.02 1.72 19.44
CA THR A 152 -2.76 0.46 19.22
C THR A 152 -1.88 -0.68 18.69
N LEU A 153 -0.66 -0.37 18.23
CA LEU A 153 0.24 -1.35 17.62
C LEU A 153 1.23 -1.91 18.65
N ASN A 154 1.37 -3.22 18.65
CA ASN A 154 2.36 -3.90 19.48
C ASN A 154 3.66 -4.17 18.68
N LEU A 155 4.32 -3.10 18.25
CA LEU A 155 5.58 -3.10 17.50
C LEU A 155 6.56 -2.11 18.17
N PRO A 156 7.87 -2.17 17.86
CA PRO A 156 8.85 -1.25 18.45
C PRO A 156 8.47 0.21 18.21
N LYS A 157 8.33 0.98 19.29
CA LYS A 157 7.79 2.35 19.25
C LYS A 157 8.63 3.29 18.37
N GLU A 158 9.93 3.12 18.37
CA GLU A 158 10.84 3.93 17.55
C GLU A 158 10.59 3.72 16.05
N GLU A 159 10.39 2.46 15.62
CA GLU A 159 10.05 2.13 14.24
C GLU A 159 8.69 2.69 13.82
N LEU A 160 7.70 2.64 14.74
CA LEU A 160 6.37 3.17 14.48
C LEU A 160 6.39 4.70 14.33
N VAL A 161 7.14 5.39 15.20
CA VAL A 161 7.31 6.85 15.13
C VAL A 161 8.01 7.25 13.84
N GLN A 162 9.08 6.54 13.46
CA GLN A 162 9.78 6.80 12.20
C GLN A 162 8.85 6.60 11.01
N PHE A 163 8.14 5.47 10.96
CA PHE A 163 7.18 5.21 9.88
C PHE A 163 6.07 6.26 9.82
N GLY A 164 5.54 6.69 10.96
CA GLY A 164 4.54 7.77 11.02
C GLY A 164 5.07 9.10 10.45
N ASN A 165 6.32 9.45 10.76
CA ASN A 165 6.97 10.65 10.21
C ASN A 165 7.15 10.54 8.69
N ASP A 166 7.60 9.38 8.20
CA ASP A 166 7.75 9.13 6.77
C ASP A 166 6.41 9.23 6.04
N VAL A 167 5.32 8.74 6.66
CA VAL A 167 3.95 8.88 6.12
C VAL A 167 3.52 10.35 6.07
N MET A 168 3.79 11.13 7.12
CA MET A 168 3.48 12.56 7.12
C MET A 168 4.25 13.33 6.05
N GLU A 169 5.50 12.97 5.78
CA GLU A 169 6.29 13.52 4.68
C GLU A 169 5.66 13.18 3.32
N ARG A 170 5.25 11.93 3.13
CA ARG A 170 4.57 11.46 1.91
C ARG A 170 3.23 12.17 1.69
N PHE A 171 2.46 12.44 2.75
CA PHE A 171 1.22 13.22 2.67
C PHE A 171 1.46 14.67 2.25
N ASN A 172 2.59 15.22 2.61
CA ASN A 172 3.02 16.57 2.23
C ASN A 172 3.73 16.65 0.86
N ASN A 173 3.77 15.55 0.09
CA ASN A 173 4.43 15.54 -1.22
C ASN A 173 3.86 16.61 -2.16
N PRO A 174 4.67 17.61 -2.59
CA PRO A 174 4.18 18.72 -3.40
C PRO A 174 3.84 18.33 -4.84
N PHE A 175 4.30 17.18 -5.29
CA PHE A 175 4.10 16.68 -6.66
C PHE A 175 2.87 15.79 -6.80
N VAL A 176 2.14 15.52 -5.72
CA VAL A 176 1.00 14.61 -5.70
C VAL A 176 -0.23 15.31 -5.14
N ASP A 177 -1.21 15.59 -6.00
CA ASP A 177 -2.52 16.09 -5.59
C ASP A 177 -3.46 14.92 -5.24
N HIS A 178 -3.25 14.35 -4.05
CA HIS A 178 -4.09 13.24 -3.56
C HIS A 178 -5.42 13.80 -3.04
N SER A 179 -6.51 13.53 -3.77
CA SER A 179 -7.84 13.99 -3.40
C SER A 179 -8.40 13.21 -2.22
N VAL A 180 -8.94 13.90 -1.21
CA VAL A 180 -9.54 13.27 -0.01
C VAL A 180 -10.77 12.42 -0.33
N VAL A 181 -11.44 12.64 -1.48
CA VAL A 181 -12.60 11.82 -1.90
C VAL A 181 -12.21 10.58 -2.71
N SER A 182 -10.92 10.40 -3.00
CA SER A 182 -10.41 9.20 -3.70
C SER A 182 -9.73 8.20 -2.76
N ILE A 183 -9.83 8.41 -1.46
CA ILE A 183 -9.27 7.58 -0.39
C ILE A 183 -10.19 6.42 -0.04
#